data_dcb67e5ca54d2a89bea0ead352176911
#
_entry.id   dcb67e5ca54d2a89bea0ead352176911
#
_cell.length_a   1.000
_cell.length_b   1.000
_cell.length_c   1.000
_cell.angle_alpha   90.00
_cell.angle_beta   90.00
_cell.angle_gamma   90.00
#
_symmetry.space_group_name_H-M   'P 1'
#
loop_
_entity.id
_entity.type
_entity.pdbx_description
1 polymer ?
#
loop_
_entity_poly.entity_id
_entity_poly.type
_entity_poly.pdbx_seq_one_letter_code
_entity_poly.pdbx_strand_id
1 'polypeptide(L)'
;MWLFSAFGGLCRLRKHGRNRAGLAGKLKYFCDIPVILQLGRGADCDTAGVNDHGLSYFEDYVPGATYECGSVGFDQASIVAFAKEFDPQPFHVDPVAAAAGPYRGLIASGWHTASAVMRALVENYLAAESSLGSPGLDEVRWPHPVRPGDTLRVRATVVETRRSLSKPDRGIVKTLIEAVNAEGQPAFRGTAINFMLVRPAPAG
;
A
#
# COMPACT_ATOMS: atom_id res chain seq x y z
N MET A 1 19.93 11.60 42.43
CA MET A 1 20.13 12.96 41.91
C MET A 1 20.54 12.84 40.46
N TRP A 2 19.56 12.75 39.57
CA TRP A 2 19.76 12.66 38.11
C TRP A 2 18.96 13.77 37.46
N LEU A 3 19.65 14.67 36.76
CA LEU A 3 19.06 15.79 36.02
C LEU A 3 18.46 15.31 34.70
N PHE A 4 17.19 15.51 34.54
CA PHE A 4 16.51 15.51 33.21
C PHE A 4 16.56 16.93 32.66
N SER A 5 17.20 17.09 31.50
CA SER A 5 17.10 18.32 30.71
C SER A 5 16.02 18.11 29.67
N ALA A 6 14.94 18.89 29.80
CA ALA A 6 13.83 18.93 28.85
C ALA A 6 14.15 19.91 27.72
N PHE A 7 14.02 19.48 26.47
CA PHE A 7 13.84 20.39 25.34
C PHE A 7 12.36 20.41 24.92
N GLY A 8 11.69 21.48 25.35
CA GLY A 8 10.32 21.77 24.98
C GLY A 8 10.24 22.48 23.63
N GLY A 9 9.58 21.88 22.66
CA GLY A 9 9.09 22.55 21.45
C GLY A 9 7.61 22.85 21.58
N LEU A 10 7.26 24.11 21.91
CA LEU A 10 5.86 24.59 21.92
C LEU A 10 5.37 24.76 20.50
N CYS A 11 4.42 23.93 20.10
CA CYS A 11 3.60 24.17 18.90
C CYS A 11 2.52 25.21 19.25
N ARG A 12 2.68 26.46 18.79
CA ARG A 12 1.66 27.52 18.93
C ARG A 12 0.59 27.36 17.85
N LEU A 13 -0.60 27.00 18.27
CA LEU A 13 -1.82 27.11 17.45
C LEU A 13 -2.21 28.58 17.28
N ARG A 14 -2.05 29.14 16.08
CA ARG A 14 -2.67 30.43 15.70
C ARG A 14 -4.09 30.17 15.20
N LYS A 15 -5.07 30.61 15.97
CA LYS A 15 -6.46 30.78 15.48
C LYS A 15 -6.49 31.99 14.55
N HIS A 16 -6.92 31.81 13.31
CA HIS A 16 -7.35 32.90 12.43
C HIS A 16 -8.81 32.74 12.06
N GLY A 17 -9.49 33.81 12.25
CA GLY A 17 -10.76 34.37 11.94
C GLY A 17 -11.77 33.63 11.06
N ARG A 18 -13.03 33.75 11.49
CA ARG A 18 -14.23 33.41 10.74
C ARG A 18 -14.33 34.20 9.44
N ASN A 19 -14.67 33.53 8.33
CA ASN A 19 -15.43 34.14 7.26
C ASN A 19 -16.48 33.15 6.75
N ARG A 20 -17.71 33.62 6.69
CA ARG A 20 -18.88 32.96 6.09
C ARG A 20 -18.80 33.14 4.59
N ALA A 21 -18.76 32.07 3.83
CA ALA A 21 -19.39 31.90 2.51
C ALA A 21 -19.11 30.46 2.03
N GLY A 22 -20.17 29.79 1.56
CA GLY A 22 -20.12 28.39 1.16
C GLY A 22 -19.22 28.15 -0.05
N LEU A 23 -18.76 26.93 -0.14
CA LEU A 23 -18.57 26.07 -1.31
C LEU A 23 -17.51 25.01 -1.00
N ALA A 24 -17.86 23.76 -1.27
CA ALA A 24 -17.01 22.59 -1.52
C ALA A 24 -15.53 22.68 -1.11
N GLY A 25 -15.23 22.40 0.15
CA GLY A 25 -13.86 22.25 0.62
C GLY A 25 -13.34 20.86 0.32
N LYS A 26 -12.49 20.73 -0.70
CA LYS A 26 -11.61 19.57 -0.88
C LYS A 26 -10.74 19.46 0.37
N LEU A 27 -10.92 18.40 1.14
CA LEU A 27 -10.04 18.06 2.26
C LEU A 27 -8.66 17.68 1.68
N LYS A 28 -7.73 18.61 1.75
CA LYS A 28 -6.30 18.30 1.53
C LYS A 28 -5.77 17.72 2.84
N TYR A 29 -5.54 16.44 2.86
CA TYR A 29 -4.71 15.82 3.89
C TYR A 29 -3.26 16.21 3.62
N PHE A 30 -2.76 17.22 4.32
CA PHE A 30 -1.34 17.47 4.44
C PHE A 30 -0.81 16.51 5.50
N CYS A 31 -0.15 15.45 5.07
CA CYS A 31 0.66 14.60 5.93
C CYS A 31 2.11 15.04 5.74
N ASP A 32 2.60 15.94 6.61
CA ASP A 32 4.03 16.21 6.75
C ASP A 32 4.69 15.02 7.47
N ILE A 33 4.88 13.94 6.74
CA ILE A 33 5.80 12.87 7.12
C ILE A 33 7.10 13.16 6.36
N PRO A 34 8.26 13.28 7.02
CA PRO A 34 9.52 13.38 6.30
C PRO A 34 9.70 12.10 5.50
N VAL A 35 9.56 12.22 4.19
CA VAL A 35 9.69 11.13 3.23
C VAL A 35 11.16 10.69 3.20
N ILE A 36 11.50 9.65 3.96
CA ILE A 36 12.68 8.86 3.70
C ILE A 36 12.26 7.65 2.84
N LEU A 37 11.91 7.96 1.61
CA LEU A 37 11.83 7.01 0.51
C LEU A 37 12.19 7.77 -0.76
N GLN A 38 13.49 7.94 -1.00
CA GLN A 38 13.98 8.21 -2.34
C GLN A 38 13.87 6.92 -3.16
N LEU A 39 12.64 6.58 -3.54
CA LEU A 39 12.37 5.66 -4.65
C LEU A 39 12.41 6.51 -5.92
N GLY A 40 13.21 6.07 -6.90
CA GLY A 40 13.57 6.72 -8.13
C GLY A 40 12.63 7.81 -8.64
N ARG A 41 13.18 9.00 -8.85
CA ARG A 41 12.49 10.12 -9.50
C ARG A 41 12.15 9.73 -10.93
N GLY A 42 10.86 9.72 -11.25
CA GLY A 42 10.41 9.59 -12.62
C GLY A 42 8.92 9.25 -12.73
N ALA A 43 8.04 10.11 -12.19
CA ALA A 43 6.67 10.29 -12.68
C ALA A 43 6.11 11.58 -12.06
N ASP A 44 5.70 12.49 -12.90
CA ASP A 44 5.04 13.74 -12.53
C ASP A 44 3.73 13.43 -11.76
N CYS A 45 3.55 14.09 -10.62
CA CYS A 45 2.47 13.86 -9.65
C CYS A 45 1.15 14.57 -10.04
N ASP A 46 0.84 14.73 -11.33
CA ASP A 46 -0.32 15.49 -11.84
C ASP A 46 -1.40 14.65 -12.56
N THR A 47 -1.31 13.33 -12.53
CA THR A 47 -2.44 12.49 -12.94
C THR A 47 -2.92 11.70 -11.73
N ALA A 48 -3.95 12.19 -11.05
CA ALA A 48 -4.78 11.37 -10.18
C ALA A 48 -5.32 10.23 -11.04
N GLY A 49 -4.67 9.05 -10.97
CA GLY A 49 -4.72 8.02 -11.96
C GLY A 49 -6.07 7.34 -12.04
N VAL A 50 -6.65 7.41 -13.20
CA VAL A 50 -7.46 6.30 -13.71
C VAL A 50 -6.50 5.13 -13.83
N ASN A 51 -6.72 4.05 -13.07
CA ASN A 51 -5.94 2.83 -13.25
C ASN A 51 -6.13 2.37 -14.71
N ASP A 52 -5.07 1.88 -15.35
CA ASP A 52 -5.08 1.47 -16.77
C ASP A 52 -6.14 0.40 -17.11
N HIS A 53 -6.80 -0.16 -16.10
CA HIS A 53 -7.80 -1.23 -16.23
C HIS A 53 -9.24 -0.72 -16.29
N GLY A 54 -9.49 0.60 -16.21
CA GLY A 54 -10.84 1.18 -16.28
C GLY A 54 -11.71 0.88 -15.05
N LEU A 55 -11.11 0.45 -13.95
CA LEU A 55 -11.82 0.21 -12.70
C LEU A 55 -12.12 1.53 -12.01
N SER A 56 -13.39 1.82 -11.78
CA SER A 56 -13.84 3.07 -11.15
C SER A 56 -14.76 2.82 -9.97
N TYR A 57 -15.69 1.86 -10.06
CA TYR A 57 -16.69 1.57 -9.04
C TYR A 57 -16.83 0.07 -8.80
N PHE A 58 -17.59 -0.28 -7.77
CA PHE A 58 -17.84 -1.68 -7.37
C PHE A 58 -18.26 -2.59 -8.54
N GLU A 59 -19.07 -2.08 -9.45
CA GLU A 59 -19.61 -2.83 -10.58
C GLU A 59 -18.53 -3.26 -11.61
N ASP A 60 -17.40 -2.60 -11.61
CA ASP A 60 -16.32 -2.87 -12.56
C ASP A 60 -15.44 -4.07 -12.12
N TYR A 61 -15.56 -4.48 -10.85
CA TYR A 61 -14.82 -5.61 -10.29
C TYR A 61 -15.58 -6.92 -10.55
N VAL A 62 -15.17 -7.65 -11.57
CA VAL A 62 -15.85 -8.89 -12.01
C VAL A 62 -15.17 -10.12 -11.42
N PRO A 63 -15.88 -11.02 -10.72
CA PRO A 63 -15.31 -12.27 -10.21
C PRO A 63 -14.63 -13.10 -11.30
N GLY A 64 -13.43 -13.59 -11.03
CA GLY A 64 -12.58 -14.31 -11.98
C GLY A 64 -11.67 -13.42 -12.83
N ALA A 65 -11.93 -12.11 -12.93
CA ALA A 65 -11.04 -11.20 -13.63
C ALA A 65 -9.70 -11.06 -12.91
N THR A 66 -8.61 -11.02 -13.69
CA THR A 66 -7.24 -10.88 -13.21
C THR A 66 -6.61 -9.64 -13.84
N TYR A 67 -5.90 -8.88 -13.02
CA TYR A 67 -5.28 -7.60 -13.38
C TYR A 67 -3.79 -7.65 -13.06
N GLU A 68 -2.96 -7.27 -14.03
CA GLU A 68 -1.53 -7.07 -13.83
C GLU A 68 -1.30 -5.69 -13.21
N CYS A 69 -0.68 -5.67 -12.03
CA CYS A 69 -0.49 -4.46 -11.23
C CYS A 69 0.97 -3.95 -11.30
N GLY A 70 1.68 -4.27 -12.37
CA GLY A 70 3.07 -3.85 -12.56
C GLY A 70 4.06 -4.66 -11.76
N SER A 71 5.23 -4.07 -11.49
CA SER A 71 6.34 -4.73 -10.80
C SER A 71 6.95 -3.84 -9.73
N VAL A 72 7.44 -4.46 -8.65
CA VAL A 72 8.12 -3.78 -7.54
C VAL A 72 9.51 -4.35 -7.35
N GLY A 73 10.51 -3.47 -7.26
CA GLY A 73 11.92 -3.84 -7.06
C GLY A 73 12.36 -3.65 -5.62
N PHE A 74 13.37 -4.43 -5.22
CA PHE A 74 13.93 -4.39 -3.87
C PHE A 74 15.44 -4.22 -3.94
N ASP A 75 15.96 -3.06 -3.62
CA ASP A 75 17.39 -2.84 -3.42
C ASP A 75 17.78 -2.99 -1.95
N GLN A 76 19.09 -3.19 -1.70
CA GLN A 76 19.59 -3.36 -0.34
C GLN A 76 19.32 -2.16 0.56
N ALA A 77 19.40 -0.95 0.02
CA ALA A 77 19.24 0.27 0.80
C ALA A 77 17.79 0.42 1.30
N SER A 78 16.81 0.16 0.44
CA SER A 78 15.37 0.19 0.79
C SER A 78 15.00 -0.91 1.78
N ILE A 79 15.56 -2.12 1.62
CA ILE A 79 15.36 -3.24 2.55
C ILE A 79 15.83 -2.85 3.96
N VAL A 80 17.08 -2.36 4.06
CA VAL A 80 17.68 -1.99 5.34
C VAL A 80 16.99 -0.77 5.95
N ALA A 81 16.62 0.23 5.15
CA ALA A 81 15.93 1.43 5.62
C ALA A 81 14.57 1.09 6.24
N PHE A 82 13.74 0.33 5.52
CA PHE A 82 12.45 -0.13 6.03
C PHE A 82 12.62 -0.94 7.32
N ALA A 83 13.55 -1.90 7.32
CA ALA A 83 13.72 -2.79 8.45
C ALA A 83 14.23 -2.06 9.70
N LYS A 84 15.13 -1.09 9.58
CA LYS A 84 15.61 -0.30 10.73
C LYS A 84 14.48 0.44 11.44
N GLU A 85 13.45 0.84 10.72
CA GLU A 85 12.32 1.58 11.27
C GLU A 85 11.23 0.65 11.84
N PHE A 86 10.92 -0.46 11.14
CA PHE A 86 9.72 -1.25 11.42
C PHE A 86 9.98 -2.69 11.85
N ASP A 87 11.14 -3.29 11.49
CA ASP A 87 11.43 -4.72 11.73
C ASP A 87 12.94 -4.97 11.86
N PRO A 88 13.59 -4.45 12.90
CA PRO A 88 15.05 -4.40 13.01
C PRO A 88 15.69 -5.74 13.41
N GLN A 89 15.30 -6.83 12.74
CA GLN A 89 15.92 -8.13 12.92
C GLN A 89 17.25 -8.24 12.15
N PRO A 90 18.29 -8.93 12.70
CA PRO A 90 19.62 -8.96 12.09
C PRO A 90 19.64 -9.37 10.61
N PHE A 91 18.81 -10.31 10.20
CA PHE A 91 18.73 -10.79 8.82
C PHE A 91 18.02 -9.80 7.85
N HIS A 92 17.47 -8.70 8.37
CA HIS A 92 16.90 -7.61 7.59
C HIS A 92 17.77 -6.35 7.56
N VAL A 93 18.63 -6.15 8.58
CA VAL A 93 19.37 -4.88 8.75
C VAL A 93 20.87 -5.01 8.58
N ASP A 94 21.46 -6.19 8.78
CA ASP A 94 22.91 -6.42 8.77
C ASP A 94 23.28 -7.50 7.76
N PRO A 95 23.90 -7.14 6.60
CA PRO A 95 24.30 -8.10 5.59
C PRO A 95 25.32 -9.15 6.11
N VAL A 96 26.18 -8.79 7.07
CA VAL A 96 27.20 -9.71 7.61
C VAL A 96 26.54 -10.73 8.52
N ALA A 97 25.70 -10.28 9.46
CA ALA A 97 24.95 -11.18 10.32
C ALA A 97 23.97 -12.06 9.52
N ALA A 98 23.30 -11.48 8.50
CA ALA A 98 22.40 -12.21 7.61
C ALA A 98 23.10 -13.32 6.84
N ALA A 99 24.34 -13.11 6.37
CA ALA A 99 25.13 -14.12 5.65
C ALA A 99 25.45 -15.34 6.53
N ALA A 100 25.70 -15.11 7.82
CA ALA A 100 25.94 -16.18 8.79
C ALA A 100 24.66 -16.86 9.28
N GLY A 101 23.49 -16.27 9.01
CA GLY A 101 22.19 -16.73 9.50
C GLY A 101 21.55 -17.79 8.62
N PRO A 102 20.32 -18.24 8.97
CA PRO A 102 19.62 -19.33 8.29
C PRO A 102 19.25 -19.01 6.85
N TYR A 103 19.07 -17.73 6.52
CA TYR A 103 18.72 -17.27 5.17
C TYR A 103 19.95 -17.10 4.25
N ARG A 104 21.18 -17.20 4.81
CA ARG A 104 22.46 -17.08 4.07
C ARG A 104 22.58 -15.80 3.25
N GLY A 105 22.08 -14.69 3.78
CA GLY A 105 22.10 -13.36 3.16
C GLY A 105 20.92 -12.52 3.58
N LEU A 106 21.00 -11.24 3.22
CA LEU A 106 19.96 -10.26 3.54
C LEU A 106 18.65 -10.61 2.82
N ILE A 107 17.55 -10.45 3.54
CA ILE A 107 16.19 -10.58 3.01
C ILE A 107 15.33 -9.39 3.44
N ALA A 108 14.35 -9.03 2.62
CA ALA A 108 13.36 -8.02 2.97
C ALA A 108 12.45 -8.51 4.10
N SER A 109 12.00 -7.59 4.98
CA SER A 109 10.88 -7.87 5.87
C SER A 109 9.63 -8.24 5.05
N GLY A 110 8.85 -9.19 5.54
CA GLY A 110 7.56 -9.51 4.94
C GLY A 110 6.64 -8.29 4.85
N TRP A 111 6.69 -7.40 5.84
CA TRP A 111 5.93 -6.14 5.83
C TRP A 111 6.45 -5.13 4.81
N HIS A 112 7.75 -5.10 4.52
CA HIS A 112 8.29 -4.32 3.42
C HIS A 112 7.73 -4.82 2.08
N THR A 113 7.75 -6.14 1.87
CA THR A 113 7.18 -6.77 0.68
C THR A 113 5.69 -6.44 0.54
N ALA A 114 4.90 -6.57 1.61
CA ALA A 114 3.48 -6.24 1.61
C ALA A 114 3.22 -4.76 1.30
N SER A 115 4.03 -3.84 1.84
CA SER A 115 3.90 -2.40 1.59
C SER A 115 4.22 -2.02 0.14
N ALA A 116 5.25 -2.63 -0.46
CA ALA A 116 5.59 -2.44 -1.87
C ALA A 116 4.48 -2.98 -2.79
N VAL A 117 3.94 -4.16 -2.49
CA VAL A 117 2.78 -4.74 -3.19
C VAL A 117 1.56 -3.84 -3.06
N MET A 118 1.29 -3.30 -1.86
CA MET A 118 0.16 -2.39 -1.65
C MET A 118 0.26 -1.13 -2.52
N ARG A 119 1.47 -0.57 -2.67
CA ARG A 119 1.71 0.57 -3.57
C ARG A 119 1.33 0.23 -5.01
N ALA A 120 1.77 -0.92 -5.52
CA ALA A 120 1.41 -1.36 -6.87
C ALA A 120 -0.10 -1.51 -7.06
N LEU A 121 -0.82 -2.00 -6.04
CA LEU A 121 -2.28 -2.09 -6.08
C LEU A 121 -2.95 -0.72 -6.10
N VAL A 122 -2.46 0.25 -5.34
CA VAL A 122 -3.00 1.63 -5.35
C VAL A 122 -2.79 2.30 -6.70
N GLU A 123 -1.62 2.09 -7.30
CA GLU A 123 -1.27 2.69 -8.59
C GLU A 123 -2.04 2.05 -9.77
N ASN A 124 -2.42 0.75 -9.70
CA ASN A 124 -2.88 0.02 -10.87
C ASN A 124 -4.23 -0.72 -10.71
N TYR A 125 -4.74 -0.89 -9.50
CA TYR A 125 -5.92 -1.74 -9.27
C TYR A 125 -7.02 -1.05 -8.48
N LEU A 126 -6.68 -0.33 -7.41
CA LEU A 126 -7.68 0.32 -6.57
C LEU A 126 -8.10 1.66 -7.16
N ALA A 127 -9.40 1.85 -7.32
CA ALA A 127 -9.96 3.12 -7.80
C ALA A 127 -10.01 4.13 -6.64
N ALA A 128 -9.26 5.23 -6.76
CA ALA A 128 -9.16 6.23 -5.70
C ALA A 128 -10.50 6.93 -5.38
N GLU A 129 -11.36 7.09 -6.38
CA GLU A 129 -12.67 7.75 -6.26
C GLU A 129 -13.71 6.90 -5.52
N SER A 130 -13.58 5.59 -5.49
CA SER A 130 -14.57 4.67 -4.92
C SER A 130 -14.05 3.82 -3.77
N SER A 131 -12.74 3.75 -3.56
CA SER A 131 -12.15 2.97 -2.48
C SER A 131 -12.49 3.56 -1.11
N LEU A 132 -13.11 2.75 -0.26
CA LEU A 132 -13.46 3.10 1.12
C LEU A 132 -12.52 2.43 2.14
N GLY A 133 -11.44 1.83 1.66
CA GLY A 133 -10.47 1.09 2.48
C GLY A 133 -10.84 -0.37 2.69
N SER A 134 -10.06 -1.01 3.57
CA SER A 134 -10.15 -2.44 3.85
C SER A 134 -10.26 -2.68 5.36
N PRO A 135 -11.14 -3.59 5.81
CA PRO A 135 -11.16 -4.03 7.20
C PRO A 135 -10.01 -4.98 7.54
N GLY A 136 -9.32 -5.50 6.52
CA GLY A 136 -8.19 -6.42 6.70
C GLY A 136 -8.01 -7.41 5.55
N LEU A 137 -7.14 -8.37 5.80
CA LEU A 137 -6.86 -9.49 4.91
C LEU A 137 -7.27 -10.79 5.62
N ASP A 138 -7.87 -11.72 4.87
CA ASP A 138 -8.23 -13.04 5.42
C ASP A 138 -6.98 -13.92 5.61
N GLU A 139 -5.99 -13.75 4.72
CA GLU A 139 -4.75 -14.52 4.74
C GLU A 139 -3.60 -13.67 4.21
N VAL A 140 -2.42 -13.81 4.85
CA VAL A 140 -1.15 -13.26 4.36
C VAL A 140 -0.08 -14.34 4.49
N ARG A 141 0.65 -14.59 3.40
CA ARG A 141 1.77 -15.54 3.33
C ARG A 141 2.96 -14.95 2.61
N TRP A 142 4.15 -15.31 3.07
CA TRP A 142 5.44 -15.01 2.44
C TRP A 142 6.16 -16.32 2.15
N PRO A 143 5.79 -17.03 1.04
CA PRO A 143 6.30 -18.38 0.77
C PRO A 143 7.80 -18.42 0.48
N HIS A 144 8.33 -17.35 -0.16
CA HIS A 144 9.74 -17.24 -0.51
C HIS A 144 10.31 -15.90 -0.03
N PRO A 145 11.56 -15.88 0.47
CA PRO A 145 12.22 -14.65 0.88
C PRO A 145 12.53 -13.76 -0.33
N VAL A 146 12.38 -12.46 -0.15
CA VAL A 146 12.75 -11.44 -1.13
C VAL A 146 14.15 -10.94 -0.82
N ARG A 147 15.02 -10.88 -1.81
CA ARG A 147 16.43 -10.50 -1.67
C ARG A 147 16.76 -9.18 -2.36
N PRO A 148 17.87 -8.54 -2.00
CA PRO A 148 18.38 -7.40 -2.77
C PRO A 148 18.57 -7.75 -4.25
N GLY A 149 18.02 -6.92 -5.13
CA GLY A 149 18.01 -7.13 -6.59
C GLY A 149 16.76 -7.81 -7.13
N ASP A 150 15.94 -8.40 -6.28
CA ASP A 150 14.68 -9.03 -6.71
C ASP A 150 13.69 -8.01 -7.24
N THR A 151 12.94 -8.44 -8.25
CA THR A 151 11.78 -7.73 -8.78
C THR A 151 10.59 -8.69 -8.77
N LEU A 152 9.48 -8.26 -8.17
CA LEU A 152 8.26 -9.04 -8.09
C LEU A 152 7.19 -8.46 -9.04
N ARG A 153 6.59 -9.31 -9.87
CA ARG A 153 5.39 -8.97 -10.64
C ARG A 153 4.16 -9.15 -9.76
N VAL A 154 3.32 -8.11 -9.69
CA VAL A 154 2.14 -8.07 -8.84
C VAL A 154 0.89 -8.32 -9.68
N ARG A 155 0.02 -9.19 -9.19
CA ARG A 155 -1.24 -9.56 -9.83
C ARG A 155 -2.38 -9.57 -8.81
N ALA A 156 -3.53 -9.07 -9.21
CA ALA A 156 -4.77 -9.06 -8.44
C ALA A 156 -5.85 -9.84 -9.18
N THR A 157 -6.46 -10.83 -8.52
CA THR A 157 -7.58 -11.61 -9.06
C THR A 157 -8.81 -11.40 -8.19
N VAL A 158 -9.90 -10.93 -8.77
CA VAL A 158 -11.18 -10.79 -8.07
C VAL A 158 -11.75 -12.18 -7.77
N VAL A 159 -11.85 -12.52 -6.48
CA VAL A 159 -12.36 -13.84 -6.04
C VAL A 159 -13.89 -13.79 -5.88
N GLU A 160 -14.39 -12.72 -5.27
CA GLU A 160 -15.80 -12.58 -4.93
C GLU A 160 -16.18 -11.09 -4.91
N THR A 161 -17.39 -10.80 -5.34
CA THR A 161 -18.01 -9.49 -5.13
C THR A 161 -19.41 -9.67 -4.55
N ARG A 162 -19.79 -8.81 -3.62
CA ARG A 162 -21.15 -8.79 -3.07
C ARG A 162 -21.57 -7.39 -2.63
N ARG A 163 -22.82 -7.04 -2.86
CA ARG A 163 -23.41 -5.80 -2.30
C ARG A 163 -23.43 -5.86 -0.79
N SER A 164 -23.21 -4.72 -0.15
CA SER A 164 -23.38 -4.60 1.30
C SER A 164 -24.88 -4.68 1.65
N LEU A 165 -25.21 -5.52 2.63
CA LEU A 165 -26.60 -5.65 3.12
C LEU A 165 -27.02 -4.47 3.99
N SER A 166 -26.07 -3.83 4.68
CA SER A 166 -26.35 -2.75 5.64
C SER A 166 -26.14 -1.34 5.08
N LYS A 167 -25.38 -1.23 3.97
CA LYS A 167 -25.03 0.05 3.34
C LYS A 167 -25.17 -0.06 1.82
N PRO A 168 -26.29 0.42 1.24
CA PRO A 168 -26.60 0.21 -0.18
C PRO A 168 -25.65 0.98 -1.13
N ASP A 169 -24.91 1.97 -0.62
CA ASP A 169 -23.97 2.81 -1.35
C ASP A 169 -22.65 2.11 -1.71
N ARG A 170 -22.43 0.86 -1.25
CA ARG A 170 -21.16 0.15 -1.42
C ARG A 170 -21.33 -1.34 -1.61
N GLY A 171 -20.25 -1.94 -2.13
CA GLY A 171 -20.06 -3.38 -2.19
C GLY A 171 -18.75 -3.79 -1.54
N ILE A 172 -18.57 -5.10 -1.46
CA ILE A 172 -17.38 -5.76 -0.93
C ILE A 172 -16.74 -6.51 -2.08
N VAL A 173 -15.47 -6.26 -2.31
CA VAL A 173 -14.64 -6.94 -3.30
C VAL A 173 -13.59 -7.75 -2.55
N LYS A 174 -13.56 -9.05 -2.76
CA LYS A 174 -12.55 -9.96 -2.22
C LYS A 174 -11.54 -10.26 -3.32
N THR A 175 -10.27 -9.99 -3.06
CA THR A 175 -9.20 -10.03 -4.05
C THR A 175 -8.07 -10.92 -3.57
N LEU A 176 -7.70 -11.93 -4.36
CA LEU A 176 -6.44 -12.65 -4.22
C LEU A 176 -5.33 -11.80 -4.84
N ILE A 177 -4.30 -11.53 -4.05
CA ILE A 177 -3.13 -10.76 -4.44
C ILE A 177 -1.93 -11.70 -4.42
N GLU A 178 -1.19 -11.73 -5.52
CA GLU A 178 0.03 -12.52 -5.66
C GLU A 178 1.15 -11.62 -6.18
N ALA A 179 2.35 -11.76 -5.59
CA ALA A 179 3.56 -11.18 -6.13
C ALA A 179 4.59 -12.29 -6.33
N VAL A 180 5.06 -12.45 -7.57
CA VAL A 180 5.95 -13.54 -7.99
C VAL A 180 7.30 -12.99 -8.46
N ASN A 181 8.36 -13.72 -8.16
CA ASN A 181 9.71 -13.40 -8.63
C ASN A 181 9.91 -13.78 -10.11
N ALA A 182 11.13 -13.57 -10.63
CA ALA A 182 11.47 -13.86 -12.03
C ALA A 182 11.30 -15.34 -12.38
N GLU A 183 11.49 -16.24 -11.41
CA GLU A 183 11.31 -17.69 -11.56
C GLU A 183 9.84 -18.14 -11.46
N GLY A 184 8.91 -17.20 -11.25
CA GLY A 184 7.49 -17.49 -11.08
C GLY A 184 7.11 -18.02 -9.68
N GLN A 185 8.02 -17.96 -8.72
CA GLN A 185 7.75 -18.38 -7.35
C GLN A 185 7.04 -17.26 -6.57
N PRO A 186 5.96 -17.57 -5.81
CA PRO A 186 5.27 -16.56 -5.03
C PRO A 186 6.12 -16.12 -3.83
N ALA A 187 6.43 -14.84 -3.76
CA ALA A 187 7.07 -14.21 -2.62
C ALA A 187 6.06 -13.56 -1.66
N PHE A 188 4.89 -13.20 -2.18
CA PHE A 188 3.76 -12.72 -1.40
C PHE A 188 2.46 -13.30 -1.93
N ARG A 189 1.56 -13.68 -1.02
CA ARG A 189 0.19 -14.05 -1.31
C ARG A 189 -0.72 -13.55 -0.19
N GLY A 190 -1.80 -12.89 -0.56
CA GLY A 190 -2.79 -12.39 0.40
C GLY A 190 -4.18 -12.33 -0.19
N THR A 191 -5.21 -12.42 0.65
CA THR A 191 -6.59 -12.23 0.24
C THR A 191 -7.15 -11.01 0.94
N ALA A 192 -7.32 -9.91 0.21
CA ALA A 192 -7.81 -8.65 0.72
C ALA A 192 -9.33 -8.56 0.62
N ILE A 193 -9.93 -7.85 1.58
CA ILE A 193 -11.34 -7.46 1.58
C ILE A 193 -11.38 -5.95 1.40
N ASN A 194 -11.96 -5.45 0.32
CA ASN A 194 -12.06 -4.02 0.04
C ASN A 194 -13.51 -3.57 -0.01
N PHE A 195 -13.79 -2.40 0.55
CA PHE A 195 -15.07 -1.72 0.38
C PHE A 195 -14.95 -0.73 -0.78
N MET A 196 -15.87 -0.83 -1.74
CA MET A 196 -15.91 0.03 -2.92
C MET A 196 -17.27 0.68 -3.04
N LEU A 197 -17.33 1.97 -3.36
CA LEU A 197 -18.59 2.65 -3.66
C LEU A 197 -19.22 2.04 -4.92
N VAL A 198 -20.53 1.99 -4.93
CA VAL A 198 -21.30 1.67 -6.12
C VAL A 198 -21.38 2.90 -7.02
N ARG A 199 -21.55 2.66 -8.33
CA ARG A 199 -21.69 3.73 -9.31
C ARG A 199 -22.90 4.60 -8.98
N PRO A 200 -22.77 5.94 -8.90
CA PRO A 200 -23.91 6.82 -8.73
C PRO A 200 -24.93 6.64 -9.86
N ALA A 201 -26.21 6.74 -9.52
CA ALA A 201 -27.23 6.79 -10.56
C ALA A 201 -27.00 8.01 -11.49
N PRO A 202 -27.28 7.90 -12.80
CA PRO A 202 -27.23 9.07 -13.68
C PRO A 202 -28.07 10.20 -13.08
N ALA A 203 -27.52 11.41 -13.09
CA ALA A 203 -28.30 12.59 -12.73
C ALA A 203 -29.45 12.70 -13.76
N GLY A 204 -30.69 12.54 -13.28
CA GLY A 204 -31.89 12.67 -14.11
C GLY A 204 -32.15 14.11 -14.55
#